data_fa7095d3378d80e13dbb42dcb11022de
#
_entry.id   fa7095d3378d80e13dbb42dcb11022de
#
_cell.length_a   1.000
_cell.length_b   1.000
_cell.length_c   1.000
_cell.angle_alpha   90.00
_cell.angle_beta   90.00
_cell.angle_gamma   90.00
#
_symmetry.space_group_name_H-M   'P 1'
#
loop_
_entity.id
_entity.type
_entity.pdbx_description
1 polymer ?
#
loop_
_entity_poly.entity_id
_entity_poly.type
_entity_poly.pdbx_seq_one_letter_code
_entity_poly.pdbx_strand_id
1 'polypeptide(L)'
;MRRSVIAGAVLTAVVAAVASLVASTPAIADPIYQGHFHDVFTGAPYDCEGTPAQDSGDVYGNFDWNLRGSSPFPFYRESTNGTLVTTNLKTGGTFTDVIAVNSNDHTIVDNGDGTFTLTISSSGGSRFYDAHGNFVLKDPGTVRYAEDINYNGTPGDPRNYVEVPGSFRLVKPSTGNSDLSGLDFCALLVKYTS
;
A
#
# COMPACT_ATOMS: atom_id res chain seq x y z
N MET A 1 79.52 -39.90 19.60
CA MET A 1 78.46 -38.88 19.45
C MET A 1 77.72 -39.14 18.13
N ARG A 2 76.62 -39.78 18.16
CA ARG A 2 75.71 -39.94 17.04
C ARG A 2 74.30 -39.79 17.56
N ARG A 3 73.60 -38.76 17.09
CA ARG A 3 72.19 -38.51 17.40
C ARG A 3 71.33 -39.24 16.39
N SER A 4 70.50 -40.15 16.86
CA SER A 4 69.47 -40.81 16.06
C SER A 4 68.23 -39.92 16.02
N VAL A 5 67.82 -39.62 14.81
CA VAL A 5 66.57 -38.91 14.55
C VAL A 5 65.49 -39.96 14.29
N ILE A 6 64.50 -40.01 15.18
CA ILE A 6 63.31 -40.84 15.00
C ILE A 6 62.27 -39.99 14.28
N ALA A 7 61.94 -40.39 13.04
CA ALA A 7 60.87 -39.81 12.28
C ALA A 7 59.52 -40.36 12.75
N GLY A 8 58.75 -39.53 13.42
CA GLY A 8 57.35 -39.84 13.78
C GLY A 8 56.43 -39.43 12.64
N ALA A 9 55.77 -40.39 12.02
CA ALA A 9 54.73 -40.16 11.08
C ALA A 9 53.46 -39.71 11.81
N VAL A 10 53.06 -38.45 11.63
CA VAL A 10 51.80 -37.93 12.12
C VAL A 10 50.74 -38.19 11.03
N LEU A 11 49.86 -39.13 11.32
CA LEU A 11 48.68 -39.39 10.48
C LEU A 11 47.60 -38.33 10.78
N THR A 12 47.50 -37.33 9.91
CA THR A 12 46.49 -36.27 9.99
C THR A 12 45.18 -36.81 9.38
N ALA A 13 44.24 -37.20 10.20
CA ALA A 13 42.86 -37.51 9.78
C ALA A 13 42.17 -36.18 9.44
N VAL A 14 41.96 -35.92 8.15
CA VAL A 14 41.11 -34.82 7.69
C VAL A 14 39.67 -35.28 7.82
N VAL A 15 39.00 -34.84 8.88
CA VAL A 15 37.54 -34.94 8.98
C VAL A 15 36.95 -33.85 8.09
N ALA A 16 36.50 -34.22 6.89
CA ALA A 16 35.70 -33.34 6.03
C ALA A 16 34.30 -33.19 6.66
N ALA A 17 34.11 -32.11 7.41
CA ALA A 17 32.77 -31.70 7.83
C ALA A 17 32.04 -31.16 6.58
N VAL A 18 31.20 -31.99 5.99
CA VAL A 18 30.23 -31.54 4.99
C VAL A 18 29.16 -30.73 5.71
N ALA A 19 29.38 -29.43 5.82
CA ALA A 19 28.33 -28.49 6.21
C ALA A 19 27.25 -28.48 5.12
N SER A 20 26.20 -29.24 5.32
CA SER A 20 24.98 -29.15 4.51
C SER A 20 24.39 -27.74 4.73
N LEU A 21 24.71 -26.82 3.84
CA LEU A 21 23.99 -25.57 3.70
C LEU A 21 22.57 -25.93 3.23
N VAL A 22 21.69 -26.18 4.20
CA VAL A 22 20.27 -26.14 3.95
C VAL A 22 19.96 -24.69 3.63
N ALA A 23 19.96 -24.34 2.35
CA ALA A 23 19.39 -23.09 1.89
C ALA A 23 17.92 -23.13 2.32
N SER A 24 17.62 -22.50 3.45
CA SER A 24 16.24 -22.21 3.81
C SER A 24 15.72 -21.25 2.73
N THR A 25 15.03 -21.80 1.74
CA THR A 25 14.17 -20.97 0.89
C THR A 25 13.27 -20.20 1.84
N PRO A 26 13.21 -18.87 1.74
CA PRO A 26 12.24 -18.13 2.54
C PRO A 26 10.89 -18.75 2.22
N ALA A 27 10.23 -19.32 3.23
CA ALA A 27 8.87 -19.80 3.10
C ALA A 27 8.04 -18.54 2.79
N ILE A 28 7.68 -18.38 1.53
CA ILE A 28 6.64 -17.42 1.14
C ILE A 28 5.40 -18.04 1.76
N ALA A 29 4.90 -17.45 2.84
CA ALA A 29 3.65 -17.89 3.44
C ALA A 29 2.57 -17.71 2.38
N ASP A 30 1.81 -18.78 2.12
CA ASP A 30 0.64 -18.67 1.24
C ASP A 30 -0.30 -17.59 1.81
N PRO A 31 -0.92 -16.76 0.96
CA PRO A 31 -1.84 -15.73 1.41
C PRO A 31 -3.02 -16.38 2.14
N ILE A 32 -3.39 -15.83 3.30
CA ILE A 32 -4.56 -16.28 4.08
C ILE A 32 -5.84 -16.01 3.28
N TYR A 33 -5.86 -14.87 2.59
CA TYR A 33 -6.96 -14.42 1.77
C TYR A 33 -6.41 -13.54 0.64
N GLN A 34 -6.92 -13.73 -0.56
CA GLN A 34 -6.55 -12.93 -1.72
C GLN A 34 -7.73 -12.82 -2.68
N GLY A 35 -7.74 -11.77 -3.48
CA GLY A 35 -8.81 -11.55 -4.43
C GLY A 35 -8.49 -10.49 -5.46
N HIS A 36 -9.45 -10.36 -6.37
CA HIS A 36 -9.50 -9.28 -7.33
C HIS A 36 -10.80 -8.52 -7.12
N PHE A 37 -10.79 -7.25 -7.43
CA PHE A 37 -11.98 -6.41 -7.43
C PHE A 37 -12.07 -5.61 -8.72
N HIS A 38 -13.28 -5.26 -9.08
CA HIS A 38 -13.59 -4.33 -10.16
C HIS A 38 -14.86 -3.60 -9.79
N ASP A 39 -14.72 -2.32 -9.47
CA ASP A 39 -15.79 -1.47 -8.98
C ASP A 39 -16.08 -0.37 -9.99
N VAL A 40 -17.33 -0.33 -10.46
CA VAL A 40 -17.84 0.76 -11.29
C VAL A 40 -18.92 1.47 -10.48
N PHE A 41 -18.74 2.75 -10.26
CA PHE A 41 -19.65 3.53 -9.41
C PHE A 41 -19.93 4.92 -9.95
N THR A 42 -21.04 5.49 -9.49
CA THR A 42 -21.37 6.90 -9.62
C THR A 42 -21.83 7.41 -8.26
N GLY A 43 -21.12 8.38 -7.72
CA GLY A 43 -21.42 9.00 -6.43
C GLY A 43 -22.63 9.91 -6.48
N ALA A 44 -23.11 10.32 -5.30
CA ALA A 44 -24.12 11.38 -5.22
C ALA A 44 -23.49 12.73 -5.62
N PRO A 45 -24.26 13.64 -6.22
CA PRO A 45 -23.82 15.00 -6.44
C PRO A 45 -23.45 15.72 -5.15
N TYR A 46 -22.42 16.57 -5.21
CA TYR A 46 -21.96 17.40 -4.10
C TYR A 46 -21.64 18.82 -4.57
N ASP A 47 -21.50 19.74 -3.63
CA ASP A 47 -21.12 21.13 -3.94
C ASP A 47 -19.60 21.31 -3.82
N CYS A 48 -18.98 21.74 -4.89
CA CYS A 48 -17.57 22.07 -4.96
C CYS A 48 -17.43 23.59 -5.04
N GLU A 49 -17.50 24.27 -3.91
CA GLU A 49 -17.43 25.74 -3.77
C GLU A 49 -18.40 26.50 -4.69
N GLY A 50 -19.66 26.09 -4.72
CA GLY A 50 -20.72 26.68 -5.56
C GLY A 50 -20.77 26.11 -6.98
N THR A 51 -19.99 25.07 -7.26
CA THR A 51 -20.04 24.30 -8.52
C THR A 51 -20.54 22.89 -8.20
N PRO A 52 -21.76 22.52 -8.64
CA PRO A 52 -22.23 21.17 -8.44
C PRO A 52 -21.39 20.19 -9.24
N ALA A 53 -20.92 19.15 -8.55
CA ALA A 53 -20.03 18.13 -9.11
C ALA A 53 -20.55 16.73 -8.81
N GLN A 54 -20.11 15.76 -9.60
CA GLN A 54 -20.42 14.35 -9.41
C GLN A 54 -19.24 13.51 -9.82
N ASP A 55 -18.85 12.57 -8.95
CA ASP A 55 -17.80 11.61 -9.23
C ASP A 55 -18.36 10.31 -9.80
N SER A 56 -17.62 9.73 -10.72
CA SER A 56 -17.78 8.36 -11.18
C SER A 56 -16.42 7.68 -11.29
N GLY A 57 -16.39 6.37 -11.24
CA GLY A 57 -15.13 5.64 -11.30
C GLY A 57 -15.29 4.25 -11.91
N ASP A 58 -14.20 3.81 -12.51
CA ASP A 58 -13.96 2.45 -12.96
C ASP A 58 -12.59 2.07 -12.42
N VAL A 59 -12.57 1.32 -11.30
CA VAL A 59 -11.36 0.96 -10.58
C VAL A 59 -11.27 -0.55 -10.42
N TYR A 60 -10.09 -1.09 -10.60
CA TYR A 60 -9.84 -2.52 -10.49
C TYR A 60 -8.47 -2.79 -9.88
N GLY A 61 -8.34 -3.97 -9.30
CA GLY A 61 -7.10 -4.32 -8.65
C GLY A 61 -7.08 -5.73 -8.11
N ASN A 62 -6.06 -5.95 -7.32
CA ASN A 62 -5.88 -7.18 -6.58
C ASN A 62 -5.39 -6.88 -5.16
N PHE A 63 -5.69 -7.79 -4.26
CA PHE A 63 -5.24 -7.69 -2.88
C PHE A 63 -4.86 -9.05 -2.32
N ASP A 64 -4.04 -9.03 -1.30
CA ASP A 64 -3.71 -10.21 -0.49
C ASP A 64 -3.49 -9.85 0.98
N TRP A 65 -3.77 -10.83 1.84
CA TRP A 65 -3.49 -10.82 3.26
C TRP A 65 -2.49 -11.93 3.59
N ASN A 66 -1.38 -11.58 4.24
CA ASN A 66 -0.31 -12.51 4.55
C ASN A 66 0.12 -12.38 6.01
N LEU A 67 0.41 -13.51 6.69
CA LEU A 67 1.13 -13.46 7.96
C LEU A 67 2.61 -13.18 7.71
N ARG A 68 3.21 -12.35 8.56
CA ARG A 68 4.65 -12.05 8.52
C ARG A 68 5.29 -12.41 9.86
N GLY A 69 6.24 -13.34 9.81
CA GLY A 69 6.94 -13.79 11.00
C GLY A 69 6.00 -14.39 12.06
N SER A 70 6.12 -13.95 13.30
CA SER A 70 5.27 -14.37 14.42
C SER A 70 4.09 -13.42 14.71
N SER A 71 3.81 -12.47 13.83
CA SER A 71 2.68 -11.54 14.01
C SER A 71 1.36 -12.32 14.04
N PRO A 72 0.49 -12.09 15.03
CA PRO A 72 -0.86 -12.63 15.00
C PRO A 72 -1.77 -11.89 14.02
N PHE A 73 -1.36 -10.73 13.54
CA PHE A 73 -2.10 -9.87 12.61
C PHE A 73 -1.60 -10.10 11.19
N PRO A 74 -2.48 -10.41 10.24
CA PRO A 74 -2.14 -10.44 8.83
C PRO A 74 -1.88 -9.03 8.28
N PHE A 75 -0.95 -8.95 7.33
CA PHE A 75 -0.59 -7.73 6.62
C PHE A 75 -1.32 -7.68 5.28
N TYR A 76 -1.91 -6.56 4.98
CA TYR A 76 -2.60 -6.28 3.73
C TYR A 76 -1.67 -5.69 2.68
N ARG A 77 -1.91 -6.07 1.45
CA ARG A 77 -1.31 -5.45 0.27
C ARG A 77 -2.36 -5.35 -0.83
N GLU A 78 -2.38 -4.20 -1.51
CA GLU A 78 -3.30 -3.92 -2.61
C GLU A 78 -2.57 -3.21 -3.76
N SER A 79 -2.99 -3.53 -4.97
CA SER A 79 -2.65 -2.78 -6.18
C SER A 79 -3.94 -2.36 -6.86
N THR A 80 -4.12 -1.05 -6.99
CA THR A 80 -5.33 -0.43 -7.57
C THR A 80 -4.95 0.36 -8.81
N ASN A 81 -5.70 0.16 -9.88
CA ASN A 81 -5.62 0.93 -11.11
C ASN A 81 -7.02 1.37 -11.50
N GLY A 82 -7.13 2.44 -12.26
CA GLY A 82 -8.43 2.85 -12.74
C GLY A 82 -8.51 4.30 -13.20
N THR A 83 -9.73 4.71 -13.42
CA THR A 83 -10.06 6.07 -13.84
C THR A 83 -11.17 6.60 -12.96
N LEU A 84 -10.94 7.77 -12.37
CA LEU A 84 -11.93 8.54 -11.65
C LEU A 84 -12.27 9.77 -12.49
N VAL A 85 -13.55 10.08 -12.60
CA VAL A 85 -14.03 11.21 -13.41
C VAL A 85 -14.91 12.09 -12.55
N THR A 86 -14.51 13.32 -12.34
CA THR A 86 -15.35 14.36 -11.73
C THR A 86 -15.99 15.19 -12.81
N THR A 87 -17.31 15.20 -12.84
CA THR A 87 -18.11 15.98 -13.81
C THR A 87 -18.59 17.27 -13.16
N ASN A 88 -18.29 18.39 -13.79
CA ASN A 88 -18.92 19.66 -13.47
C ASN A 88 -20.34 19.68 -14.03
N LEU A 89 -21.35 19.59 -13.18
CA LEU A 89 -22.75 19.46 -13.60
C LEU A 89 -23.33 20.76 -14.20
N LYS A 90 -22.63 21.90 -14.11
CA LYS A 90 -23.05 23.15 -14.79
C LYS A 90 -22.65 23.16 -16.26
N THR A 91 -21.44 22.68 -16.56
CA THR A 91 -20.86 22.75 -17.92
C THR A 91 -20.94 21.42 -18.66
N GLY A 92 -21.04 20.31 -17.93
CA GLY A 92 -20.86 18.95 -18.47
C GLY A 92 -19.40 18.58 -18.71
N GLY A 93 -18.47 19.50 -18.44
CA GLY A 93 -17.03 19.23 -18.58
C GLY A 93 -16.54 18.24 -17.52
N THR A 94 -15.51 17.47 -17.86
CA THR A 94 -14.94 16.42 -16.98
C THR A 94 -13.51 16.72 -16.62
N PHE A 95 -13.15 16.38 -15.39
CA PHE A 95 -11.78 16.34 -14.89
C PHE A 95 -11.46 14.88 -14.53
N THR A 96 -10.52 14.29 -15.26
CA THR A 96 -10.26 12.85 -15.20
C THR A 96 -8.95 12.59 -14.50
N ASP A 97 -8.97 11.68 -13.52
CA ASP A 97 -7.81 11.16 -12.81
C ASP A 97 -7.58 9.68 -13.18
N VAL A 98 -6.43 9.40 -13.78
CA VAL A 98 -5.96 8.03 -14.04
C VAL A 98 -5.00 7.63 -12.94
N ILE A 99 -5.41 6.66 -12.13
CA ILE A 99 -4.69 6.21 -10.93
C ILE A 99 -3.95 4.90 -11.16
N ALA A 100 -2.77 4.78 -10.53
CA ALA A 100 -2.01 3.55 -10.39
C ALA A 100 -1.32 3.58 -9.03
N VAL A 101 -1.87 2.87 -8.04
CA VAL A 101 -1.46 2.94 -6.64
C VAL A 101 -1.23 1.55 -6.08
N ASN A 102 -0.17 1.41 -5.28
CA ASN A 102 0.08 0.23 -4.46
C ASN A 102 0.06 0.65 -2.99
N SER A 103 -0.79 0.03 -2.22
CA SER A 103 -0.90 0.21 -0.77
C SER A 103 -0.48 -1.05 -0.05
N ASN A 104 0.27 -0.90 1.02
CA ASN A 104 0.65 -2.04 1.83
C ASN A 104 0.84 -1.65 3.30
N ASP A 105 0.49 -2.58 4.18
CA ASP A 105 0.74 -2.46 5.60
C ASP A 105 2.25 -2.46 5.84
N HIS A 106 2.72 -1.40 6.50
CA HIS A 106 4.14 -1.22 6.81
C HIS A 106 4.49 -1.76 8.19
N THR A 107 3.72 -1.38 9.20
CA THR A 107 3.84 -1.88 10.58
C THR A 107 2.47 -2.06 11.22
N ILE A 108 2.37 -3.08 12.08
CA ILE A 108 1.20 -3.31 12.93
C ILE A 108 1.73 -3.38 14.37
N VAL A 109 1.15 -2.57 15.26
CA VAL A 109 1.51 -2.52 16.68
C VAL A 109 0.26 -2.79 17.51
N ASP A 110 0.26 -3.92 18.25
CA ASP A 110 -0.81 -4.24 19.18
C ASP A 110 -0.82 -3.24 20.34
N ASN A 111 -1.96 -2.59 20.59
CA ASN A 111 -2.12 -1.62 21.66
C ASN A 111 -2.46 -2.28 23.01
N GLY A 112 -2.80 -3.59 23.01
CA GLY A 112 -3.11 -4.35 24.20
C GLY A 112 -4.51 -4.13 24.78
N ASP A 113 -5.35 -3.36 24.10
CA ASP A 113 -6.71 -3.00 24.52
C ASP A 113 -7.81 -3.53 23.57
N GLY A 114 -7.44 -4.45 22.69
CA GLY A 114 -8.34 -4.98 21.64
C GLY A 114 -8.23 -4.23 20.32
N THR A 115 -7.32 -3.25 20.25
CA THR A 115 -6.99 -2.54 19.02
C THR A 115 -5.53 -2.73 18.63
N PHE A 116 -5.19 -2.46 17.38
CA PHE A 116 -3.82 -2.27 16.94
C PHE A 116 -3.69 -0.98 16.11
N THR A 117 -2.51 -0.39 16.14
CA THR A 117 -2.16 0.71 15.24
C THR A 117 -1.56 0.16 13.96
N LEU A 118 -2.20 0.45 12.85
CA LEU A 118 -1.75 0.10 11.51
C LEU A 118 -1.06 1.31 10.88
N THR A 119 0.17 1.13 10.38
CA THR A 119 0.81 2.11 9.50
C THR A 119 0.78 1.60 8.07
N ILE A 120 0.21 2.37 7.16
CA ILE A 120 0.07 2.03 5.75
C ILE A 120 1.03 2.88 4.93
N SER A 121 1.68 2.27 3.97
CA SER A 121 2.48 2.95 2.95
C SER A 121 1.77 2.82 1.61
N SER A 122 1.35 3.95 1.05
CA SER A 122 0.73 4.02 -0.27
C SER A 122 1.68 4.70 -1.24
N SER A 123 1.96 4.07 -2.36
CA SER A 123 2.89 4.54 -3.38
C SER A 123 2.30 4.39 -4.78
N GLY A 124 2.61 5.34 -5.65
CA GLY A 124 2.06 5.36 -7.01
C GLY A 124 1.84 6.76 -7.50
N GLY A 125 0.75 6.97 -8.21
CA GLY A 125 0.41 8.32 -8.63
C GLY A 125 -0.84 8.41 -9.48
N SER A 126 -1.23 9.65 -9.63
CA SER A 126 -2.34 10.12 -10.43
C SER A 126 -1.85 10.92 -11.63
N ARG A 127 -2.58 10.85 -12.72
CA ARG A 127 -2.43 11.70 -13.90
C ARG A 127 -3.77 12.33 -14.23
N PHE A 128 -3.81 13.64 -14.22
CA PHE A 128 -5.04 14.39 -14.42
C PHE A 128 -5.13 14.94 -15.84
N TYR A 129 -6.34 14.88 -16.38
CA TYR A 129 -6.67 15.33 -17.73
C TYR A 129 -7.86 16.27 -17.69
N ASP A 130 -7.82 17.31 -18.54
CA ASP A 130 -8.91 18.26 -18.71
C ASP A 130 -10.09 17.68 -19.50
N ALA A 131 -11.13 18.48 -19.70
CA ALA A 131 -12.33 18.11 -20.44
C ALA A 131 -12.08 17.77 -21.92
N HIS A 132 -10.91 18.12 -22.45
CA HIS A 132 -10.48 17.83 -23.82
C HIS A 132 -9.55 16.62 -23.92
N GLY A 133 -9.25 15.98 -22.78
CA GLY A 133 -8.33 14.85 -22.70
C GLY A 133 -6.85 15.25 -22.73
N ASN A 134 -6.52 16.53 -22.52
CA ASN A 134 -5.13 16.94 -22.41
C ASN A 134 -4.61 16.68 -21.01
N PHE A 135 -3.39 16.15 -20.92
CA PHE A 135 -2.69 16.00 -19.64
C PHE A 135 -2.41 17.38 -19.02
N VAL A 136 -2.76 17.55 -17.74
CA VAL A 136 -2.63 18.85 -17.04
C VAL A 136 -1.83 18.82 -15.76
N LEU A 137 -1.90 17.71 -14.99
CA LEU A 137 -1.26 17.58 -13.68
C LEU A 137 -0.87 16.15 -13.41
N LYS A 138 0.09 15.96 -12.50
CA LYS A 138 0.43 14.65 -11.92
C LYS A 138 0.59 14.75 -10.41
N ASP A 139 0.33 13.65 -9.74
CA ASP A 139 0.56 13.48 -8.30
C ASP A 139 1.26 12.15 -8.02
N PRO A 140 2.55 12.02 -8.34
CA PRO A 140 3.33 10.84 -7.98
C PRO A 140 3.83 10.95 -6.55
N GLY A 141 4.01 9.83 -5.88
CA GLY A 141 4.68 9.84 -4.59
C GLY A 141 4.47 8.60 -3.75
N THR A 142 5.00 8.70 -2.53
CA THR A 142 4.75 7.75 -1.46
C THR A 142 4.31 8.52 -0.23
N VAL A 143 3.16 8.20 0.29
CA VAL A 143 2.59 8.75 1.52
C VAL A 143 2.53 7.64 2.58
N ARG A 144 2.65 8.02 3.86
CA ARG A 144 2.37 7.12 4.98
C ARG A 144 1.34 7.73 5.89
N TYR A 145 0.37 6.94 6.25
CA TYR A 145 -0.65 7.28 7.23
C TYR A 145 -0.82 6.14 8.22
N ALA A 146 -1.45 6.42 9.34
CA ALA A 146 -1.76 5.42 10.34
C ALA A 146 -3.21 5.56 10.78
N GLU A 147 -3.77 4.45 11.22
CA GLU A 147 -5.10 4.35 11.80
C GLU A 147 -5.11 3.27 12.87
N ASP A 148 -6.08 3.34 13.76
CA ASP A 148 -6.26 2.32 14.77
C ASP A 148 -7.44 1.41 14.37
N ILE A 149 -7.22 0.11 14.50
CA ILE A 149 -8.16 -0.93 14.08
C ILE A 149 -8.58 -1.74 15.30
N ASN A 150 -9.88 -1.90 15.51
CA ASN A 150 -10.42 -2.85 16.46
C ASN A 150 -10.53 -4.23 15.79
N TYR A 151 -9.86 -5.25 16.36
CA TYR A 151 -9.86 -6.62 15.82
C TYR A 151 -10.92 -7.52 16.43
N ASN A 152 -11.79 -6.99 17.29
CA ASN A 152 -12.93 -7.68 17.89
C ASN A 152 -12.59 -9.06 18.51
N GLY A 153 -11.41 -9.16 19.16
CA GLY A 153 -10.91 -10.37 19.81
C GLY A 153 -10.41 -11.46 18.87
N THR A 154 -10.33 -11.19 17.56
CA THR A 154 -9.89 -12.16 16.53
C THR A 154 -8.73 -11.60 15.70
N PRO A 155 -7.52 -11.49 16.25
CA PRO A 155 -6.38 -10.83 15.60
C PRO A 155 -5.98 -11.45 14.25
N GLY A 156 -6.24 -12.74 14.04
CA GLY A 156 -5.90 -13.45 12.80
C GLY A 156 -6.97 -13.40 11.71
N ASP A 157 -8.14 -12.78 11.95
CA ASP A 157 -9.25 -12.73 10.99
C ASP A 157 -9.55 -11.29 10.54
N PRO A 158 -9.00 -10.86 9.40
CA PRO A 158 -9.18 -9.49 8.91
C PRO A 158 -10.64 -9.12 8.57
N ARG A 159 -11.54 -10.09 8.42
CA ARG A 159 -12.97 -9.85 8.17
C ARG A 159 -13.68 -9.22 9.36
N ASN A 160 -13.07 -9.30 10.55
CA ASN A 160 -13.60 -8.71 11.78
C ASN A 160 -12.96 -7.36 12.13
N TYR A 161 -12.08 -6.84 11.28
CA TYR A 161 -11.40 -5.57 11.51
C TYR A 161 -12.36 -4.41 11.27
N VAL A 162 -12.37 -3.48 12.22
CA VAL A 162 -13.19 -2.26 12.14
C VAL A 162 -12.31 -1.07 12.47
N GLU A 163 -12.26 -0.11 11.57
CA GLU A 163 -11.55 1.14 11.78
C GLU A 163 -12.12 1.90 13.00
N VAL A 164 -11.25 2.43 13.85
CA VAL A 164 -11.65 3.30 14.96
C VAL A 164 -11.92 4.70 14.40
N PRO A 165 -13.15 5.22 14.50
CA PRO A 165 -13.50 6.51 13.92
C PRO A 165 -12.60 7.64 14.40
N GLY A 166 -12.07 8.44 13.47
CA GLY A 166 -11.21 9.59 13.76
C GLY A 166 -9.77 9.25 14.14
N SER A 167 -9.36 7.99 14.04
CA SER A 167 -8.00 7.55 14.34
C SER A 167 -7.01 7.82 13.19
N PHE A 168 -7.52 8.07 11.98
CA PHE A 168 -6.69 8.36 10.81
C PHE A 168 -5.76 9.56 11.04
N ARG A 169 -4.47 9.37 10.73
CA ARG A 169 -3.45 10.42 10.86
C ARG A 169 -2.34 10.28 9.83
N LEU A 170 -1.90 11.41 9.31
CA LEU A 170 -0.75 11.46 8.40
C LEU A 170 0.54 11.25 9.21
N VAL A 171 1.32 10.22 8.86
CA VAL A 171 2.62 9.89 9.48
C VAL A 171 3.76 10.53 8.70
N LYS A 172 3.69 10.46 7.37
CA LYS A 172 4.69 11.07 6.49
C LYS A 172 3.99 11.60 5.24
N PRO A 173 4.15 12.88 4.93
CA PRO A 173 3.60 13.46 3.70
C PRO A 173 4.23 12.82 2.47
N SER A 174 3.58 12.99 1.33
CA SER A 174 4.08 12.49 0.05
C SER A 174 5.49 13.00 -0.23
N THR A 175 6.33 12.10 -0.73
CA THR A 175 7.72 12.39 -1.12
C THR A 175 7.88 12.67 -2.61
N GLY A 176 6.78 12.60 -3.38
CA GLY A 176 6.78 12.86 -4.82
C GLY A 176 6.77 14.35 -5.17
N ASN A 177 7.09 14.65 -6.43
CA ASN A 177 6.89 15.98 -7.00
C ASN A 177 5.44 16.09 -7.47
N SER A 178 4.54 16.37 -6.51
CA SER A 178 3.12 16.57 -6.77
C SER A 178 2.84 17.96 -7.33
N ASP A 179 2.17 18.02 -8.46
CA ASP A 179 1.65 19.28 -9.01
C ASP A 179 0.40 19.75 -8.25
N LEU A 180 -0.17 18.89 -7.37
CA LEU A 180 -1.34 19.23 -6.53
C LEU A 180 -0.97 19.91 -5.20
N SER A 181 0.31 19.96 -4.85
CA SER A 181 0.75 20.49 -3.55
C SER A 181 0.29 21.93 -3.34
N GLY A 182 -0.58 22.14 -2.34
CA GLY A 182 -1.13 23.45 -2.00
C GLY A 182 -2.22 23.96 -2.96
N LEU A 183 -2.70 23.14 -3.89
CA LEU A 183 -3.81 23.48 -4.77
C LEU A 183 -5.15 23.00 -4.19
N ASP A 184 -6.18 23.79 -4.42
CA ASP A 184 -7.56 23.46 -4.11
C ASP A 184 -8.18 22.66 -5.24
N PHE A 185 -8.76 21.49 -4.91
CA PHE A 185 -9.35 20.60 -5.91
C PHE A 185 -10.56 21.21 -6.62
N CYS A 186 -11.41 21.94 -5.90
CA CYS A 186 -12.58 22.57 -6.49
C CYS A 186 -12.21 23.68 -7.47
N ALA A 187 -11.17 24.45 -7.14
CA ALA A 187 -10.61 25.44 -8.05
C ALA A 187 -10.03 24.81 -9.33
N LEU A 188 -9.37 23.64 -9.21
CA LEU A 188 -8.87 22.88 -10.35
C LEU A 188 -10.02 22.36 -11.23
N LEU A 189 -11.06 21.79 -10.60
CA LEU A 189 -12.26 21.33 -11.31
C LEU A 189 -12.85 22.46 -12.16
N VAL A 190 -13.12 23.61 -11.57
CA VAL A 190 -13.66 24.77 -12.31
C VAL A 190 -12.74 25.17 -13.45
N LYS A 191 -11.44 25.28 -13.20
CA LYS A 191 -10.44 25.69 -14.20
C LYS A 191 -10.39 24.78 -15.42
N TYR A 192 -10.47 23.47 -15.22
CA TYR A 192 -10.24 22.48 -16.28
C TYR A 192 -11.51 21.89 -16.88
N THR A 193 -12.69 22.31 -16.39
CA THR A 193 -14.01 21.87 -16.90
C THR A 193 -14.89 23.01 -17.42
N SER A 194 -14.31 24.20 -17.56
CA SER A 194 -15.01 25.39 -18.08
C SER A 194 -15.01 25.44 -19.61
#